data_5c985e4453625bcfd7c9b783fc15838f
#
_entry.id   5c985e4453625bcfd7c9b783fc15838f
#
_cell.length_a   1.000
_cell.length_b   1.000
_cell.length_c   1.000
_cell.angle_alpha   90.00
_cell.angle_beta   90.00
_cell.angle_gamma   90.00
#
_symmetry.space_group_name_H-M   'P 1'
#
loop_
_entity.id
_entity.type
_entity.pdbx_description
1 polymer ?
#
loop_
_entity_poly.entity_id
_entity_poly.type
_entity_poly.pdbx_seq_one_letter_code
_entity_poly.pdbx_strand_id
1 'polypeptide(L)'
;MGCLFRTRPVEETYSKAPLKESTQAALIESISQQAQKIQSLQATVDIDTSVGGAKKGHVTDYKEIRGYVLARKPAMLHMIGLLPIVRTTAFDMVSDGQEFKLWIPPKNRFVVGRNDVQTPDSDQPMESIRPQDIYDALLIRPIDPDHDIAVLENGYEFLHDSKGHRVLQEDYELVVIRKRATGWTLSRKIVFSRVDLQPHRQYIYDEQGNVATDARYASYKEYDGVGFPSRIELFRPHEEYDITLNILKLEINKPLRDDQFALQQPPGAEVVHLDKPQSSAAVPLADSRSKR
;
A
#
# COMPACT_ATOMS: atom_id res chain seq x y z
N MET A 1 -49.99 37.95 -10.82
CA MET A 1 -48.60 37.85 -11.31
C MET A 1 -48.10 36.49 -10.89
N GLY A 2 -47.89 35.58 -11.83
CA GLY A 2 -47.36 34.26 -11.54
C GLY A 2 -45.84 34.35 -11.36
N CYS A 3 -45.30 33.73 -10.32
CA CYS A 3 -43.88 33.60 -10.15
C CYS A 3 -43.29 32.73 -11.28
N LEU A 4 -42.37 33.29 -12.07
CA LEU A 4 -41.72 32.63 -13.19
C LEU A 4 -40.73 31.51 -12.77
N PHE A 5 -40.44 31.36 -11.46
CA PHE A 5 -39.52 30.37 -10.94
C PHE A 5 -39.96 29.83 -9.58
N ARG A 6 -39.64 28.58 -9.32
CA ARG A 6 -39.88 27.88 -8.07
C ARG A 6 -38.52 27.48 -7.49
N THR A 7 -38.20 27.96 -6.29
CA THR A 7 -37.03 27.53 -5.54
C THR A 7 -37.41 26.33 -4.67
N ARG A 8 -36.58 25.30 -4.66
CA ARG A 8 -36.65 24.17 -3.73
C ARG A 8 -35.37 24.10 -2.88
N PRO A 9 -35.45 23.82 -1.60
CA PRO A 9 -34.29 23.56 -0.80
C PRO A 9 -33.59 22.28 -1.31
N VAL A 10 -32.25 22.30 -1.33
CA VAL A 10 -31.38 21.17 -1.59
C VAL A 10 -30.51 21.02 -0.36
N GLU A 11 -30.27 19.80 0.09
CA GLU A 11 -29.43 19.52 1.23
C GLU A 11 -28.00 20.00 0.95
N GLU A 12 -27.40 20.72 1.92
CA GLU A 12 -25.98 21.14 1.82
C GLU A 12 -25.10 19.90 1.97
N THR A 13 -24.38 19.55 0.90
CA THR A 13 -23.50 18.38 0.86
C THR A 13 -22.03 18.71 1.02
N TYR A 14 -21.65 19.99 1.05
CA TYR A 14 -20.26 20.41 1.21
C TYR A 14 -19.84 20.45 2.67
N SER A 15 -18.59 20.04 2.91
CA SER A 15 -17.95 20.18 4.22
C SER A 15 -17.84 21.66 4.58
N LYS A 16 -18.05 21.98 5.87
CA LYS A 16 -17.89 23.33 6.43
C LYS A 16 -16.51 23.55 7.05
N ALA A 17 -15.58 22.59 6.88
CA ALA A 17 -14.22 22.74 7.38
C ALA A 17 -13.50 23.91 6.69
N PRO A 18 -12.72 24.72 7.41
CA PRO A 18 -11.90 25.76 6.80
C PRO A 18 -10.91 25.16 5.82
N LEU A 19 -10.87 25.68 4.60
CA LEU A 19 -9.98 25.21 3.56
C LEU A 19 -8.70 26.05 3.50
N LYS A 20 -7.56 25.38 3.31
CA LYS A 20 -6.27 26.01 3.08
C LYS A 20 -6.00 26.09 1.58
N GLU A 21 -5.29 27.15 1.18
CA GLU A 21 -4.83 27.32 -0.18
C GLU A 21 -3.38 26.84 -0.32
N SER A 22 -3.07 26.21 -1.44
CA SER A 22 -1.71 25.81 -1.79
C SER A 22 -1.48 25.91 -3.29
N THR A 23 -0.21 25.84 -3.69
CA THR A 23 0.21 25.78 -5.08
C THR A 23 0.80 24.43 -5.40
N GLN A 24 0.84 24.07 -6.69
CA GLN A 24 1.51 22.85 -7.15
C GLN A 24 2.96 22.76 -6.62
N ALA A 25 3.72 23.86 -6.75
CA ALA A 25 5.10 23.89 -6.28
C ALA A 25 5.22 23.65 -4.78
N ALA A 26 4.34 24.25 -3.98
CA ALA A 26 4.35 24.05 -2.52
C ALA A 26 4.00 22.61 -2.12
N LEU A 27 3.07 21.96 -2.81
CA LEU A 27 2.72 20.55 -2.55
C LEU A 27 3.85 19.61 -2.96
N ILE A 28 4.49 19.84 -4.13
CA ILE A 28 5.68 19.07 -4.55
C ILE A 28 6.81 19.22 -3.54
N GLU A 29 7.07 20.45 -3.10
CA GLU A 29 8.09 20.73 -2.10
C GLU A 29 7.79 20.04 -0.76
N SER A 30 6.54 20.02 -0.32
CA SER A 30 6.14 19.31 0.92
C SER A 30 6.44 17.82 0.87
N ILE A 31 6.17 17.15 -0.27
CA ILE A 31 6.53 15.75 -0.49
C ILE A 31 8.05 15.55 -0.42
N SER A 32 8.78 16.43 -1.11
CA SER A 32 10.25 16.35 -1.19
C SER A 32 10.88 16.53 0.19
N GLN A 33 10.41 17.51 0.96
CA GLN A 33 10.88 17.76 2.33
C GLN A 33 10.58 16.58 3.26
N GLN A 34 9.37 16.03 3.21
CA GLN A 34 9.03 14.84 4.00
C GLN A 34 9.90 13.66 3.61
N ALA A 35 10.09 13.44 2.31
CA ALA A 35 10.96 12.39 1.84
C ALA A 35 12.42 12.57 2.28
N GLN A 36 12.94 13.80 2.33
CA GLN A 36 14.30 14.08 2.82
C GLN A 36 14.42 13.87 4.33
N LYS A 37 13.40 14.23 5.10
CA LYS A 37 13.40 14.08 6.56
C LYS A 37 13.38 12.61 7.01
N ILE A 38 12.84 11.69 6.22
CA ILE A 38 12.72 10.28 6.59
C ILE A 38 13.69 9.44 5.75
N GLN A 39 14.78 8.98 6.33
CA GLN A 39 15.75 8.07 5.71
C GLN A 39 15.53 6.63 6.14
N SER A 40 15.06 6.43 7.37
CA SER A 40 14.66 5.14 7.90
C SER A 40 13.52 5.31 8.90
N LEU A 41 12.76 4.25 9.08
CA LEU A 41 11.75 4.15 10.14
C LEU A 41 11.75 2.76 10.74
N GLN A 42 11.41 2.69 12.02
CA GLN A 42 11.06 1.45 12.69
C GLN A 42 9.76 1.66 13.46
N ALA A 43 8.82 0.77 13.26
CA ALA A 43 7.49 0.88 13.82
C ALA A 43 7.05 -0.42 14.51
N THR A 44 6.29 -0.26 15.59
CA THR A 44 5.42 -1.30 16.13
C THR A 44 4.01 -1.02 15.63
N VAL A 45 3.38 -2.00 15.01
CA VAL A 45 2.09 -1.85 14.35
C VAL A 45 1.12 -2.95 14.76
N ASP A 46 -0.18 -2.65 14.71
CA ASP A 46 -1.20 -3.67 14.57
C ASP A 46 -1.55 -3.79 13.08
N ILE A 47 -1.61 -5.01 12.59
CA ILE A 47 -1.79 -5.35 11.18
C ILE A 47 -3.12 -6.07 11.03
N ASP A 48 -4.04 -5.47 10.29
CA ASP A 48 -5.26 -6.11 9.81
C ASP A 48 -5.11 -6.43 8.33
N THR A 49 -5.58 -7.57 7.91
CA THR A 49 -5.49 -8.01 6.51
C THR A 49 -6.78 -8.70 6.10
N SER A 50 -7.30 -8.34 4.94
CA SER A 50 -8.38 -9.05 4.27
C SER A 50 -7.95 -9.50 2.89
N VAL A 51 -8.44 -10.63 2.44
CA VAL A 51 -8.13 -11.19 1.12
C VAL A 51 -9.37 -11.75 0.47
N GLY A 52 -9.54 -11.41 -0.80
CA GLY A 52 -10.68 -11.79 -1.61
C GLY A 52 -11.53 -10.58 -1.99
N GLY A 53 -12.50 -10.82 -2.84
CA GLY A 53 -13.37 -9.79 -3.39
C GLY A 53 -14.29 -10.34 -4.46
N ALA A 54 -14.64 -9.51 -5.44
CA ALA A 54 -15.57 -9.86 -6.50
C ALA A 54 -15.07 -11.00 -7.40
N LYS A 55 -13.78 -11.09 -7.65
CA LYS A 55 -13.18 -12.17 -8.46
C LYS A 55 -13.24 -13.53 -7.76
N LYS A 56 -12.99 -13.55 -6.45
CA LYS A 56 -13.01 -14.78 -5.64
C LYS A 56 -14.39 -15.13 -5.10
N GLY A 57 -15.34 -14.18 -5.14
CA GLY A 57 -16.71 -14.37 -4.65
C GLY A 57 -16.84 -14.43 -3.12
N HIS A 58 -15.77 -14.25 -2.39
CA HIS A 58 -15.75 -14.18 -0.93
C HIS A 58 -14.59 -13.30 -0.44
N VAL A 59 -14.68 -12.83 0.79
CA VAL A 59 -13.61 -12.12 1.50
C VAL A 59 -13.27 -12.93 2.75
N THR A 60 -11.99 -13.08 3.03
CA THR A 60 -11.45 -13.70 4.25
C THR A 60 -10.74 -12.64 5.06
N ASP A 61 -11.29 -12.30 6.22
CA ASP A 61 -10.66 -11.41 7.17
C ASP A 61 -9.74 -12.22 8.09
N TYR A 62 -8.48 -11.80 8.18
CA TYR A 62 -7.53 -12.38 9.11
C TYR A 62 -7.60 -11.63 10.44
N LYS A 63 -7.34 -12.36 11.54
CA LYS A 63 -7.29 -11.72 12.86
C LYS A 63 -6.15 -10.71 12.92
N GLU A 64 -6.42 -9.56 13.53
CA GLU A 64 -5.40 -8.56 13.86
C GLU A 64 -4.19 -9.20 14.55
N ILE A 65 -3.01 -8.87 14.07
CA ILE A 65 -1.73 -9.34 14.62
C ILE A 65 -0.81 -8.17 14.93
N ARG A 66 -0.01 -8.31 15.98
CA ARG A 66 1.07 -7.38 16.28
C ARG A 66 2.22 -7.60 15.31
N GLY A 67 2.79 -6.51 14.79
CA GLY A 67 3.93 -6.57 13.89
C GLY A 67 5.02 -5.54 14.19
N TYR A 68 6.16 -5.75 13.55
CA TYR A 68 7.28 -4.83 13.51
C TYR A 68 7.62 -4.53 12.06
N VAL A 69 7.86 -3.26 11.76
CA VAL A 69 8.23 -2.79 10.43
C VAL A 69 9.51 -2.00 10.52
N LEU A 70 10.50 -2.38 9.74
CA LEU A 70 11.70 -1.60 9.48
C LEU A 70 11.69 -1.21 8.00
N ALA A 71 11.86 0.08 7.72
CA ALA A 71 12.06 0.54 6.35
C ALA A 71 13.26 1.47 6.29
N ARG A 72 14.07 1.34 5.24
CA ARG A 72 15.25 2.17 5.01
C ARG A 72 15.39 2.45 3.52
N LYS A 73 15.65 3.68 3.17
CA LYS A 73 15.92 4.06 1.78
C LYS A 73 17.19 3.39 1.24
N PRO A 74 17.22 3.12 -0.09
CA PRO A 74 16.21 3.54 -1.08
C PRO A 74 14.96 2.66 -1.14
N ALA A 75 14.96 1.38 -0.72
CA ALA A 75 13.84 0.45 -0.90
C ALA A 75 13.89 -0.78 0.04
N MET A 76 14.61 -0.72 1.14
CA MET A 76 14.73 -1.86 2.06
C MET A 76 13.55 -1.91 3.01
N LEU A 77 12.92 -3.08 3.11
CA LEU A 77 11.81 -3.36 4.01
C LEU A 77 12.07 -4.66 4.78
N HIS A 78 11.76 -4.66 6.07
CA HIS A 78 11.63 -5.87 6.89
C HIS A 78 10.33 -5.77 7.69
N MET A 79 9.47 -6.76 7.58
CA MET A 79 8.19 -6.81 8.27
C MET A 79 7.99 -8.17 8.92
N ILE A 80 7.72 -8.17 10.22
CA ILE A 80 7.45 -9.38 11.00
C ILE A 80 6.04 -9.27 11.58
N GLY A 81 5.21 -10.30 11.38
CA GLY A 81 3.93 -10.45 12.05
C GLY A 81 3.98 -11.54 13.12
N LEU A 82 3.35 -11.30 14.25
CA LEU A 82 3.32 -12.21 15.40
C LEU A 82 1.90 -12.74 15.64
N LEU A 83 1.76 -14.04 15.78
CA LEU A 83 0.47 -14.66 16.12
C LEU A 83 -0.04 -14.12 17.47
N PRO A 84 -1.37 -13.89 17.60
CA PRO A 84 -1.97 -13.48 18.86
C PRO A 84 -1.69 -14.50 19.96
N ILE A 85 -1.62 -14.03 21.21
CA ILE A 85 -1.46 -14.84 22.43
C ILE A 85 -0.07 -15.48 22.55
N VAL A 86 0.30 -16.39 21.63
CA VAL A 86 1.58 -17.15 21.69
C VAL A 86 2.78 -16.34 21.22
N ARG A 87 2.55 -15.24 20.49
CA ARG A 87 3.59 -14.31 19.95
C ARG A 87 4.69 -15.00 19.14
N THR A 88 4.43 -16.18 18.60
CA THR A 88 5.31 -16.79 17.61
C THR A 88 5.15 -16.11 16.25
N THR A 89 6.16 -16.21 15.41
CA THR A 89 6.15 -15.59 14.08
C THR A 89 5.03 -16.17 13.22
N ALA A 90 4.14 -15.29 12.73
CA ALA A 90 3.13 -15.61 11.73
C ALA A 90 3.73 -15.55 10.33
N PHE A 91 4.49 -14.51 10.07
CA PHE A 91 5.30 -14.33 8.87
C PHE A 91 6.53 -13.45 9.17
N ASP A 92 7.56 -13.60 8.34
CA ASP A 92 8.77 -12.80 8.34
C ASP A 92 9.14 -12.50 6.88
N MET A 93 9.21 -11.21 6.52
CA MET A 93 9.33 -10.76 5.14
C MET A 93 10.39 -9.68 5.02
N VAL A 94 11.34 -9.87 4.10
CA VAL A 94 12.38 -8.88 3.78
C VAL A 94 12.40 -8.58 2.30
N SER A 95 12.80 -7.35 1.95
CA SER A 95 13.04 -6.92 0.57
C SER A 95 14.16 -5.91 0.50
N ASP A 96 14.90 -5.93 -0.60
CA ASP A 96 15.90 -4.91 -0.97
C ASP A 96 15.40 -3.94 -2.05
N GLY A 97 14.12 -4.08 -2.43
CA GLY A 97 13.47 -3.32 -3.48
C GLY A 97 13.45 -4.03 -4.83
N GLN A 98 14.30 -5.00 -5.08
CA GLN A 98 14.33 -5.84 -6.28
C GLN A 98 13.80 -7.24 -5.98
N GLU A 99 14.44 -7.91 -5.03
CA GLU A 99 14.08 -9.25 -4.59
C GLU A 99 13.43 -9.19 -3.20
N PHE A 100 12.64 -10.21 -2.90
CA PHE A 100 12.08 -10.39 -1.57
C PHE A 100 12.11 -11.86 -1.15
N LYS A 101 12.10 -12.05 0.17
CA LYS A 101 11.94 -13.34 0.82
C LYS A 101 10.84 -13.24 1.84
N LEU A 102 9.98 -14.26 1.89
CA LEU A 102 8.88 -14.34 2.84
C LEU A 102 8.87 -15.73 3.47
N TRP A 103 9.04 -15.80 4.78
CA TRP A 103 8.89 -17.00 5.57
C TRP A 103 7.53 -17.05 6.26
N ILE A 104 6.80 -18.14 6.08
CA ILE A 104 5.49 -18.39 6.70
C ILE A 104 5.58 -19.65 7.56
N PRO A 105 6.04 -19.55 8.83
CA PRO A 105 6.27 -20.70 9.72
C PRO A 105 5.07 -21.65 9.83
N PRO A 106 3.81 -21.18 10.02
CA PRO A 106 2.66 -22.06 10.15
C PRO A 106 2.39 -22.96 8.94
N LYS A 107 2.90 -22.56 7.76
CA LYS A 107 2.77 -23.31 6.50
C LYS A 107 4.07 -24.02 6.11
N ASN A 108 5.16 -23.83 6.86
CA ASN A 108 6.51 -24.29 6.53
C ASN A 108 6.97 -23.87 5.12
N ARG A 109 6.57 -22.66 4.66
CA ARG A 109 6.85 -22.16 3.30
C ARG A 109 7.81 -20.98 3.31
N PHE A 110 8.83 -21.06 2.48
CA PHE A 110 9.81 -20.01 2.23
C PHE A 110 9.69 -19.55 0.78
N VAL A 111 9.13 -18.37 0.59
CA VAL A 111 8.85 -17.79 -0.74
C VAL A 111 9.99 -16.86 -1.12
N VAL A 112 10.47 -16.99 -2.35
CA VAL A 112 11.46 -16.10 -2.98
C VAL A 112 10.86 -15.54 -4.26
N GLY A 113 10.95 -14.25 -4.45
CA GLY A 113 10.39 -13.61 -5.64
C GLY A 113 11.01 -12.25 -5.92
N ARG A 114 10.62 -11.68 -7.06
CA ARG A 114 10.97 -10.31 -7.46
C ARG A 114 9.76 -9.40 -7.30
N ASN A 115 10.02 -8.14 -6.92
CA ASN A 115 8.95 -7.16 -6.74
C ASN A 115 8.32 -6.69 -8.08
N ASP A 116 9.04 -6.77 -9.18
CA ASP A 116 8.61 -6.35 -10.51
C ASP A 116 7.87 -7.46 -11.31
N VAL A 117 7.81 -8.68 -10.79
CA VAL A 117 7.14 -9.81 -11.43
C VAL A 117 5.74 -9.97 -10.84
N GLN A 118 4.72 -9.82 -11.69
CA GLN A 118 3.35 -10.17 -11.32
C GLN A 118 3.21 -11.70 -11.30
N THR A 119 2.77 -12.23 -10.18
CA THR A 119 2.44 -13.65 -10.08
C THR A 119 1.03 -13.86 -10.62
N PRO A 120 0.79 -14.85 -11.48
CA PRO A 120 -0.57 -15.30 -11.76
C PRO A 120 -1.29 -15.67 -10.45
N ASP A 121 -2.60 -15.56 -10.43
CA ASP A 121 -3.46 -15.83 -9.27
C ASP A 121 -2.95 -17.03 -8.45
N SER A 122 -2.32 -16.74 -7.33
CA SER A 122 -1.88 -17.78 -6.41
C SER A 122 -3.09 -18.16 -5.54
N ASP A 123 -3.33 -19.47 -5.39
CA ASP A 123 -4.29 -19.99 -4.42
C ASP A 123 -3.90 -19.64 -2.97
N GLN A 124 -2.72 -19.05 -2.78
CA GLN A 124 -2.15 -18.65 -1.50
C GLN A 124 -2.06 -17.12 -1.41
N PRO A 125 -3.06 -16.47 -0.81
CA PRO A 125 -3.18 -15.01 -0.80
C PRO A 125 -1.97 -14.25 -0.27
N MET A 126 -1.30 -14.78 0.76
CA MET A 126 -0.11 -14.12 1.34
C MET A 126 1.10 -14.12 0.39
N GLU A 127 1.15 -15.01 -0.59
CA GLU A 127 2.23 -15.06 -1.58
C GLU A 127 2.08 -13.98 -2.66
N SER A 128 0.88 -13.40 -2.78
CA SER A 128 0.59 -12.28 -3.70
C SER A 128 1.06 -10.94 -3.15
N ILE A 129 1.32 -10.84 -1.85
CA ILE A 129 1.76 -9.59 -1.21
C ILE A 129 3.18 -9.26 -1.68
N ARG A 130 3.37 -8.03 -2.16
CA ARG A 130 4.68 -7.50 -2.55
C ARG A 130 5.16 -6.51 -1.51
N PRO A 131 6.34 -6.74 -0.92
CA PRO A 131 6.93 -5.81 0.06
C PRO A 131 7.11 -4.40 -0.49
N GLN A 132 7.38 -4.27 -1.79
CA GLN A 132 7.55 -2.97 -2.44
C GLN A 132 6.27 -2.12 -2.38
N ASP A 133 5.08 -2.74 -2.49
CA ASP A 133 3.81 -2.02 -2.40
C ASP A 133 3.62 -1.42 -1.00
N ILE A 134 4.00 -2.18 0.03
CA ILE A 134 3.96 -1.71 1.42
C ILE A 134 4.99 -0.59 1.64
N TYR A 135 6.20 -0.75 1.11
CA TYR A 135 7.24 0.28 1.18
C TYR A 135 6.80 1.59 0.52
N ASP A 136 6.21 1.51 -0.66
CA ASP A 136 5.73 2.67 -1.42
C ASP A 136 4.51 3.36 -0.77
N ALA A 137 3.71 2.61 0.00
CA ALA A 137 2.65 3.16 0.83
C ALA A 137 3.20 3.84 2.10
N LEU A 138 4.23 3.28 2.72
CA LEU A 138 4.87 3.86 3.91
C LEU A 138 5.65 5.13 3.59
N LEU A 139 6.37 5.16 2.47
CA LEU A 139 7.29 6.23 2.12
C LEU A 139 6.96 6.81 0.74
N ILE A 140 6.14 7.86 0.73
CA ILE A 140 5.78 8.56 -0.51
C ILE A 140 7.06 9.09 -1.18
N ARG A 141 7.30 8.63 -2.41
CA ARG A 141 8.49 9.03 -3.16
C ARG A 141 8.38 10.47 -3.64
N PRO A 142 9.46 11.27 -3.67
CA PRO A 142 9.45 12.59 -4.27
C PRO A 142 9.10 12.54 -5.77
N ILE A 143 8.73 13.68 -6.31
CA ILE A 143 8.55 13.88 -7.76
C ILE A 143 9.94 14.06 -8.35
N ASP A 144 10.28 13.25 -9.36
CA ASP A 144 11.56 13.33 -10.06
C ASP A 144 11.45 14.34 -11.24
N PRO A 145 12.07 15.51 -11.16
CA PRO A 145 11.90 16.55 -12.19
C PRO A 145 12.44 16.15 -13.57
N ASP A 146 13.35 15.17 -13.64
CA ASP A 146 13.93 14.70 -14.90
C ASP A 146 13.04 13.69 -15.64
N HIS A 147 12.21 12.96 -14.87
CA HIS A 147 11.40 11.86 -15.41
C HIS A 147 9.90 12.03 -15.19
N ASP A 148 9.47 12.94 -14.32
CA ASP A 148 8.07 13.12 -13.95
C ASP A 148 7.56 14.51 -14.36
N ILE A 149 6.33 14.57 -14.85
CA ILE A 149 5.53 15.77 -14.97
C ILE A 149 4.41 15.67 -13.93
N ALA A 150 4.23 16.74 -13.16
CA ALA A 150 3.14 16.84 -12.21
C ALA A 150 2.13 17.89 -12.67
N VAL A 151 0.85 17.60 -12.51
CA VAL A 151 -0.28 18.51 -12.79
C VAL A 151 -1.15 18.58 -11.56
N LEU A 152 -1.50 19.80 -11.15
CA LEU A 152 -2.40 20.02 -10.03
C LEU A 152 -3.83 20.16 -10.52
N GLU A 153 -4.74 19.38 -9.94
CA GLU A 153 -6.19 19.47 -10.16
C GLU A 153 -6.89 19.78 -8.84
N ASN A 154 -8.04 20.44 -8.90
CA ASN A 154 -8.97 20.52 -7.78
C ASN A 154 -9.91 19.32 -7.87
N GLY A 155 -9.96 18.56 -6.79
CA GLY A 155 -10.81 17.41 -6.64
C GLY A 155 -11.73 17.53 -5.44
N TYR A 156 -12.46 16.47 -5.18
CA TYR A 156 -13.27 16.32 -3.98
C TYR A 156 -13.47 14.84 -3.66
N GLU A 157 -13.63 14.56 -2.37
CA GLU A 157 -13.98 13.24 -1.88
C GLU A 157 -15.25 13.28 -1.03
N PHE A 158 -16.04 12.22 -1.08
CA PHE A 158 -17.18 12.06 -0.17
C PHE A 158 -16.70 11.48 1.16
N LEU A 159 -16.86 12.25 2.21
CA LEU A 159 -16.58 11.84 3.59
C LEU A 159 -17.86 11.75 4.40
N HIS A 160 -17.77 11.30 5.64
CA HIS A 160 -18.85 11.40 6.61
C HIS A 160 -18.47 12.42 7.68
N ASP A 161 -19.37 13.34 7.97
CA ASP A 161 -19.20 14.29 9.07
C ASP A 161 -19.33 13.58 10.44
N SER A 162 -19.14 14.32 11.52
CA SER A 162 -19.26 13.80 12.89
C SER A 162 -20.64 13.27 13.26
N LYS A 163 -21.67 13.56 12.45
CA LYS A 163 -23.04 13.07 12.61
C LYS A 163 -23.38 11.92 11.66
N GLY A 164 -22.40 11.49 10.85
CA GLY A 164 -22.58 10.43 9.86
C GLY A 164 -23.21 10.87 8.54
N HIS A 165 -23.41 12.18 8.30
CA HIS A 165 -23.93 12.66 7.02
C HIS A 165 -22.81 12.62 5.98
N ARG A 166 -23.16 12.24 4.76
CA ARG A 166 -22.24 12.26 3.62
C ARG A 166 -22.00 13.71 3.19
N VAL A 167 -20.75 14.15 3.24
CA VAL A 167 -20.34 15.50 2.86
C VAL A 167 -19.25 15.44 1.79
N LEU A 168 -19.21 16.46 0.96
CA LEU A 168 -18.20 16.65 -0.08
C LEU A 168 -17.05 17.48 0.53
N GLN A 169 -15.86 16.92 0.60
CA GLN A 169 -14.65 17.62 1.02
C GLN A 169 -13.83 17.97 -0.20
N GLU A 170 -13.43 19.23 -0.34
CA GLU A 170 -12.55 19.66 -1.40
C GLU A 170 -11.09 19.28 -1.10
N ASP A 171 -10.39 18.85 -2.15
CA ASP A 171 -9.02 18.36 -2.10
C ASP A 171 -8.18 18.93 -3.24
N TYR A 172 -6.86 18.81 -3.13
CA TYR A 172 -5.92 18.97 -4.22
C TYR A 172 -5.47 17.60 -4.72
N GLU A 173 -5.53 17.37 -6.03
CA GLU A 173 -5.06 16.14 -6.66
C GLU A 173 -3.80 16.44 -7.48
N LEU A 174 -2.65 15.91 -7.07
CA LEU A 174 -1.40 16.01 -7.79
C LEU A 174 -1.23 14.77 -8.67
N VAL A 175 -1.52 14.92 -9.95
CA VAL A 175 -1.40 13.86 -10.97
C VAL A 175 0.04 13.82 -11.46
N VAL A 176 0.69 12.66 -11.40
CA VAL A 176 2.09 12.46 -11.79
C VAL A 176 2.17 11.53 -12.99
N ILE A 177 2.73 12.06 -14.07
CA ILE A 177 2.93 11.36 -15.33
C ILE A 177 4.43 11.10 -15.48
N ARG A 178 4.81 9.84 -15.73
CA ARG A 178 6.22 9.42 -15.83
C ARG A 178 6.63 9.12 -17.25
N LYS A 179 7.81 9.59 -17.63
CA LYS A 179 8.45 9.24 -18.90
C LYS A 179 8.94 7.80 -18.87
N ARG A 180 8.54 7.02 -19.85
CA ARG A 180 8.97 5.64 -20.09
C ARG A 180 9.59 5.53 -21.49
N ALA A 181 10.20 4.40 -21.80
CA ALA A 181 10.73 4.14 -23.13
C ALA A 181 9.65 4.21 -24.22
N THR A 182 8.43 3.82 -23.91
CA THR A 182 7.26 3.80 -24.81
C THR A 182 6.46 5.11 -24.84
N GLY A 183 6.85 6.13 -24.08
CA GLY A 183 6.15 7.41 -23.97
C GLY A 183 5.84 7.83 -22.53
N TRP A 184 4.77 8.59 -22.37
CA TRP A 184 4.31 9.09 -21.07
C TRP A 184 3.18 8.22 -20.53
N THR A 185 3.28 7.79 -19.27
CA THR A 185 2.26 6.98 -18.59
C THR A 185 1.84 7.64 -17.29
N LEU A 186 0.57 7.50 -16.92
CA LEU A 186 0.11 7.86 -15.61
C LEU A 186 0.84 6.99 -14.57
N SER A 187 1.52 7.61 -13.63
CA SER A 187 2.33 6.89 -12.65
C SER A 187 1.66 6.83 -11.30
N ARG A 188 1.18 7.98 -10.81
CA ARG A 188 0.51 8.06 -9.52
C ARG A 188 -0.34 9.33 -9.43
N LYS A 189 -1.26 9.34 -8.49
CA LYS A 189 -2.02 10.52 -8.08
C LYS A 189 -1.94 10.62 -6.56
N ILE A 190 -1.55 11.78 -6.05
CA ILE A 190 -1.47 12.07 -4.62
C ILE A 190 -2.56 13.07 -4.30
N VAL A 191 -3.43 12.73 -3.36
CA VAL A 191 -4.55 13.55 -2.96
C VAL A 191 -4.22 14.19 -1.61
N PHE A 192 -4.33 15.50 -1.55
CA PHE A 192 -4.07 16.29 -0.35
C PHE A 192 -5.38 16.88 0.17
N SER A 193 -5.67 16.67 1.44
CA SER A 193 -6.79 17.34 2.06
C SER A 193 -6.54 18.85 2.14
N ARG A 194 -7.50 19.66 1.68
CA ARG A 194 -7.42 21.12 1.84
C ARG A 194 -7.66 21.59 3.28
N VAL A 195 -8.02 20.70 4.19
CA VAL A 195 -8.16 21.03 5.62
C VAL A 195 -6.79 21.19 6.29
N ASP A 196 -5.83 20.34 5.98
CA ASP A 196 -4.51 20.31 6.62
C ASP A 196 -3.32 20.38 5.65
N LEU A 197 -3.53 20.13 4.36
CA LEU A 197 -2.54 20.00 3.29
C LEU A 197 -1.62 18.77 3.46
N GLN A 198 -2.11 17.74 4.16
CA GLN A 198 -1.43 16.46 4.23
C GLN A 198 -1.92 15.53 3.12
N PRO A 199 -1.06 14.63 2.60
CA PRO A 199 -1.52 13.54 1.75
C PRO A 199 -2.48 12.66 2.52
N HIS A 200 -3.68 12.43 2.03
CA HIS A 200 -4.61 11.47 2.64
C HIS A 200 -4.92 10.27 1.76
N ARG A 201 -4.47 10.31 0.49
CA ARG A 201 -4.59 9.19 -0.42
C ARG A 201 -3.52 9.23 -1.49
N GLN A 202 -3.03 8.06 -1.91
CA GLN A 202 -2.14 7.90 -3.04
C GLN A 202 -2.61 6.73 -3.90
N TYR A 203 -2.83 6.99 -5.18
CA TYR A 203 -3.00 5.95 -6.18
C TYR A 203 -1.68 5.72 -6.90
N ILE A 204 -1.28 4.48 -7.08
CA ILE A 204 -0.17 4.06 -7.94
C ILE A 204 -0.77 3.27 -9.09
N TYR A 205 -0.35 3.59 -10.31
CA TYR A 205 -0.88 2.99 -11.52
C TYR A 205 0.14 2.03 -12.13
N ASP A 206 -0.37 0.96 -12.74
CA ASP A 206 0.40 0.06 -13.58
C ASP A 206 0.69 0.67 -14.96
N GLU A 207 1.42 -0.06 -15.82
CA GLU A 207 1.75 0.41 -17.17
C GLU A 207 0.53 0.50 -18.10
N GLN A 208 -0.56 -0.18 -17.78
CA GLN A 208 -1.83 -0.16 -18.50
C GLN A 208 -2.76 0.98 -18.03
N GLY A 209 -2.38 1.70 -16.99
CA GLY A 209 -3.16 2.81 -16.42
C GLY A 209 -4.24 2.36 -15.43
N ASN A 210 -4.23 1.11 -14.97
CA ASN A 210 -5.11 0.65 -13.91
C ASN A 210 -4.54 1.03 -12.54
N VAL A 211 -5.43 1.21 -11.56
CA VAL A 211 -4.99 1.40 -10.17
C VAL A 211 -4.40 0.09 -9.64
N ALA A 212 -3.09 0.05 -9.51
CA ALA A 212 -2.37 -1.06 -8.92
C ALA A 212 -2.42 -1.00 -7.38
N THR A 213 -2.28 0.20 -6.80
CA THR A 213 -2.34 0.42 -5.35
C THR A 213 -3.20 1.64 -5.04
N ASP A 214 -4.11 1.52 -4.07
CA ASP A 214 -4.84 2.61 -3.43
C ASP A 214 -4.39 2.66 -1.96
N ALA A 215 -3.52 3.60 -1.61
CA ALA A 215 -3.04 3.80 -0.24
C ALA A 215 -3.75 5.00 0.38
N ARG A 216 -4.26 4.85 1.61
CA ARG A 216 -4.96 5.89 2.36
C ARG A 216 -4.25 6.17 3.66
N TYR A 217 -4.21 7.43 4.05
CA TYR A 217 -3.48 7.93 5.20
C TYR A 217 -4.41 8.68 6.13
N ALA A 218 -4.37 8.34 7.41
CA ALA A 218 -5.24 8.98 8.40
C ALA A 218 -4.51 9.18 9.73
N SER A 219 -5.12 10.02 10.57
CA SER A 219 -4.69 10.21 11.96
C SER A 219 -3.23 10.63 12.08
N TYR A 220 -2.85 11.69 11.35
CA TYR A 220 -1.50 12.24 11.40
C TYR A 220 -1.09 12.61 12.81
N LYS A 221 0.11 12.21 13.20
CA LYS A 221 0.76 12.52 14.47
C LYS A 221 2.19 12.98 14.21
N GLU A 222 2.76 13.69 15.18
CA GLU A 222 4.15 14.10 15.12
C GLU A 222 5.04 13.04 15.81
N TYR A 223 6.06 12.60 15.10
CA TYR A 223 7.06 11.65 15.58
C TYR A 223 8.45 12.24 15.30
N ASP A 224 9.23 12.49 16.35
CA ASP A 224 10.56 13.09 16.25
C ASP A 224 10.60 14.37 15.37
N GLY A 225 9.56 15.22 15.46
CA GLY A 225 9.42 16.45 14.68
C GLY A 225 8.99 16.24 13.21
N VAL A 226 8.50 15.06 12.86
CA VAL A 226 8.01 14.73 11.53
C VAL A 226 6.55 14.28 11.61
N GLY A 227 5.67 14.95 10.85
CA GLY A 227 4.28 14.52 10.72
C GLY A 227 4.20 13.22 9.92
N PHE A 228 3.57 12.19 10.49
CA PHE A 228 3.41 10.89 9.86
C PHE A 228 2.01 10.30 10.16
N PRO A 229 1.34 9.62 9.21
CA PRO A 229 0.05 9.01 9.47
C PRO A 229 0.19 7.87 10.49
N SER A 230 -0.70 7.82 11.48
CA SER A 230 -0.73 6.67 12.41
C SER A 230 -1.61 5.53 11.94
N ARG A 231 -2.36 5.73 10.84
CA ARG A 231 -3.12 4.69 10.16
C ARG A 231 -2.86 4.75 8.66
N ILE A 232 -2.45 3.64 8.09
CA ILE A 232 -2.19 3.47 6.66
C ILE A 232 -2.99 2.26 6.19
N GLU A 233 -3.87 2.47 5.21
CA GLU A 233 -4.62 1.41 4.54
C GLU A 233 -4.08 1.26 3.13
N LEU A 234 -3.75 0.05 2.74
CA LEU A 234 -3.26 -0.29 1.42
C LEU A 234 -4.21 -1.30 0.80
N PHE A 235 -4.81 -0.93 -0.31
CA PHE A 235 -5.69 -1.79 -1.09
C PHE A 235 -5.06 -2.10 -2.46
N ARG A 236 -5.11 -3.38 -2.86
CA ARG A 236 -4.61 -3.88 -4.15
C ARG A 236 -5.77 -4.47 -4.94
N PRO A 237 -6.38 -3.68 -5.87
CA PRO A 237 -7.60 -4.11 -6.56
C PRO A 237 -7.44 -5.35 -7.43
N HIS A 238 -6.26 -5.52 -8.04
CA HIS A 238 -6.02 -6.65 -8.94
C HIS A 238 -5.84 -7.98 -8.19
N GLU A 239 -5.12 -7.95 -7.09
CA GLU A 239 -4.83 -9.11 -6.25
C GLU A 239 -5.92 -9.35 -5.20
N GLU A 240 -6.87 -8.40 -5.08
CA GLU A 240 -7.96 -8.45 -4.11
C GLU A 240 -7.48 -8.70 -2.68
N TYR A 241 -6.54 -7.88 -2.20
CA TYR A 241 -6.19 -7.84 -0.78
C TYR A 241 -6.10 -6.42 -0.27
N ASP A 242 -6.32 -6.26 1.01
CA ASP A 242 -6.04 -5.05 1.76
C ASP A 242 -5.20 -5.33 3.00
N ILE A 243 -4.40 -4.34 3.39
CA ILE A 243 -3.59 -4.34 4.59
C ILE A 243 -3.79 -3.00 5.28
N THR A 244 -4.21 -3.03 6.55
CA THR A 244 -4.24 -1.86 7.41
C THR A 244 -3.11 -1.94 8.43
N LEU A 245 -2.31 -0.89 8.51
CA LEU A 245 -1.27 -0.71 9.51
C LEU A 245 -1.69 0.38 10.51
N ASN A 246 -1.96 0.00 11.74
CA ASN A 246 -2.19 0.92 12.85
C ASN A 246 -0.88 1.09 13.63
N ILE A 247 -0.24 2.25 13.51
CA ILE A 247 1.08 2.53 14.09
C ILE A 247 0.92 2.89 15.57
N LEU A 248 1.48 2.06 16.42
CA LEU A 248 1.45 2.22 17.88
C LEU A 248 2.68 2.99 18.38
N LYS A 249 3.83 2.70 17.78
CA LYS A 249 5.11 3.36 18.06
C LYS A 249 5.85 3.55 16.75
N LEU A 250 6.46 4.71 16.56
CA LEU A 250 7.31 5.00 15.41
C LEU A 250 8.55 5.72 15.90
N GLU A 251 9.71 5.30 15.40
CA GLU A 251 10.99 5.96 15.56
C GLU A 251 11.57 6.23 14.17
N ILE A 252 11.94 7.48 13.92
CA ILE A 252 12.42 7.95 12.62
C ILE A 252 13.94 8.14 12.69
N ASN A 253 14.64 7.75 11.62
CA ASN A 253 16.08 7.91 11.44
C ASN A 253 16.97 7.25 12.51
N LYS A 254 16.47 6.23 13.20
CA LYS A 254 17.34 5.41 14.03
C LYS A 254 18.27 4.57 13.14
N PRO A 255 19.52 4.35 13.55
CA PRO A 255 20.45 3.52 12.79
C PRO A 255 19.90 2.11 12.58
N LEU A 256 19.85 1.66 11.34
CA LEU A 256 19.46 0.30 10.95
C LEU A 256 20.65 -0.37 10.25
N ARG A 257 21.00 -1.59 10.68
CA ARG A 257 22.09 -2.38 10.10
C ARG A 257 21.60 -3.24 8.95
N ASP A 258 22.49 -3.64 8.05
CA ASP A 258 22.15 -4.46 6.88
C ASP A 258 21.66 -5.87 7.26
N ASP A 259 22.20 -6.43 8.35
CA ASP A 259 21.80 -7.73 8.85
C ASP A 259 20.32 -7.79 9.31
N GLN A 260 19.74 -6.63 9.65
CA GLN A 260 18.31 -6.53 9.98
C GLN A 260 17.39 -6.70 8.78
N PHE A 261 17.91 -6.65 7.55
CA PHE A 261 17.16 -6.86 6.31
C PHE A 261 17.53 -8.20 5.64
N ALA A 262 18.16 -9.09 6.36
CA ALA A 262 18.53 -10.42 5.89
C ALA A 262 17.59 -11.48 6.47
N LEU A 263 17.10 -12.36 5.60
CA LEU A 263 16.30 -13.51 5.99
C LEU A 263 16.92 -14.78 5.40
N GLN A 264 17.28 -15.72 6.27
CA GLN A 264 17.83 -17.00 5.87
C GLN A 264 16.72 -18.05 5.76
N GLN A 265 16.85 -18.94 4.79
CA GLN A 265 15.94 -20.06 4.65
C GLN A 265 16.07 -21.00 5.85
N PRO A 266 14.99 -21.27 6.59
CA PRO A 266 15.01 -22.23 7.68
C PRO A 266 15.24 -23.66 7.17
N PRO A 267 15.95 -24.52 7.93
CA PRO A 267 16.14 -25.92 7.55
C PRO A 267 14.80 -26.64 7.36
N GLY A 268 14.66 -27.38 6.24
CA GLY A 268 13.45 -28.14 5.95
C GLY A 268 12.25 -27.31 5.47
N ALA A 269 12.41 -26.03 5.25
CA ALA A 269 11.34 -25.21 4.66
C ALA A 269 11.11 -25.55 3.18
N GLU A 270 9.85 -25.64 2.79
CA GLU A 270 9.45 -25.75 1.39
C GLU A 270 9.75 -24.42 0.67
N VAL A 271 10.61 -24.44 -0.33
CA VAL A 271 10.97 -23.24 -1.09
C VAL A 271 10.06 -23.07 -2.30
N VAL A 272 9.46 -21.90 -2.41
CA VAL A 272 8.61 -21.49 -3.53
C VAL A 272 9.28 -20.34 -4.26
N HIS A 273 9.53 -20.51 -5.55
CA HIS A 273 10.06 -19.46 -6.42
C HIS A 273 8.93 -18.89 -7.29
N LEU A 274 8.57 -17.65 -7.07
CA LEU A 274 7.47 -17.01 -7.79
C LEU A 274 7.85 -16.59 -9.22
N ASP A 275 9.15 -16.43 -9.51
CA ASP A 275 9.66 -16.00 -10.82
C ASP A 275 9.83 -17.17 -11.80
N LYS A 276 9.65 -18.39 -11.32
CA LYS A 276 9.77 -19.60 -12.16
C LYS A 276 8.39 -20.17 -12.43
N PRO A 277 8.08 -20.61 -13.68
CA PRO A 277 6.86 -21.33 -13.91
C PRO A 277 6.84 -22.56 -12.99
N GLN A 278 5.80 -22.69 -12.18
CA GLN A 278 5.62 -23.89 -11.37
C GLN A 278 5.57 -25.09 -12.32
N SER A 279 6.53 -25.97 -12.21
CA SER A 279 6.49 -27.27 -12.85
C SER A 279 5.27 -28.00 -12.28
N SER A 280 4.18 -28.05 -13.05
CA SER A 280 3.04 -28.89 -12.69
C SER A 280 3.59 -30.30 -12.51
N ALA A 281 3.51 -30.83 -11.29
CA ALA A 281 3.82 -32.23 -11.00
C ALA A 281 3.01 -33.06 -11.98
N ALA A 282 3.71 -33.78 -12.88
CA ALA A 282 3.10 -34.66 -13.87
C ALA A 282 2.21 -35.63 -13.10
N VAL A 283 0.91 -35.53 -13.32
CA VAL A 283 -0.04 -36.53 -12.89
C VAL A 283 0.38 -37.81 -13.61
N PRO A 284 0.72 -38.92 -12.92
CA PRO A 284 1.03 -40.17 -13.60
C PRO A 284 -0.22 -40.61 -14.38
N LEU A 285 -0.11 -40.69 -15.71
CA LEU A 285 -1.11 -41.31 -16.55
C LEU A 285 -1.32 -42.73 -16.02
N ALA A 286 -2.44 -42.97 -15.40
CA ALA A 286 -2.88 -44.31 -15.05
C ALA A 286 -3.01 -45.12 -16.32
N ASP A 287 -2.13 -46.12 -16.47
CA ASP A 287 -2.04 -47.05 -17.57
C ASP A 287 -3.34 -47.87 -17.65
N SER A 288 -4.23 -47.49 -18.56
CA SER A 288 -5.42 -48.27 -18.87
C SER A 288 -5.04 -49.41 -19.80
N ARG A 289 -4.36 -50.42 -19.25
CA ARG A 289 -4.25 -51.72 -19.93
C ARG A 289 -5.35 -52.66 -19.48
N SER A 290 -6.26 -52.85 -20.41
CA SER A 290 -6.82 -54.13 -20.79
C SER A 290 -7.28 -55.09 -19.70
N LYS A 291 -8.54 -55.42 -19.73
CA LYS A 291 -8.94 -56.84 -19.76
C LYS A 291 -10.12 -57.06 -20.68
N ARG A 292 -9.94 -58.07 -21.47
CA ARG A 292 -10.88 -58.69 -22.43
C ARG A 292 -12.21 -59.05 -21.79
#